data_fdc78a41e126fcd472414d5ad8b2b7c8
#
_entry.id   fdc78a41e126fcd472414d5ad8b2b7c8
#
_cell.length_a   1.000
_cell.length_b   1.000
_cell.length_c   1.000
_cell.angle_alpha   90.00
_cell.angle_beta   90.00
_cell.angle_gamma   90.00
#
_symmetry.space_group_name_H-M   'P 1'
#
loop_
_entity.id
_entity.type
_entity.pdbx_description
1 polymer ?
#
loop_
_entity_poly.entity_id
_entity_poly.type
_entity_poly.pdbx_seq_one_letter_code
_entity_poly.pdbx_strand_id
1 'polypeptide(L)'
;WESHTEFVSYAAFGAGLSARPFDPEKSAIFPADWLEAAPGRRIAAIMIRVEEIPADPAQILPKLSDWFVAESLAVSWVLDGAAVIAGDFRIDPAGQMRFAVFVRPGTGPGRVGRIVQRLAEIETYRAMSMLGLGRARELSSRLNALEPRLTALVTTMTREDQRAEATLHELLSVAADLESVAV
;
A
#
# COMPACT_ATOMS: atom_id res chain seq x y z
N TRP A 1 8.07 -2.00 -18.63
CA TRP A 1 7.67 -0.83 -17.82
C TRP A 1 6.37 -0.26 -18.37
N GLU A 2 5.60 0.36 -17.49
CA GLU A 2 4.33 0.99 -17.82
C GLU A 2 4.26 2.36 -17.14
N SER A 3 3.85 3.39 -17.90
CA SER A 3 3.68 4.76 -17.39
C SER A 3 2.20 5.00 -17.10
N HIS A 4 1.93 5.45 -15.90
CA HIS A 4 0.62 5.91 -15.42
C HIS A 4 0.67 7.43 -15.25
N THR A 5 -0.44 8.05 -14.89
CA THR A 5 -0.49 9.51 -14.71
C THR A 5 0.37 9.95 -13.52
N GLU A 6 0.35 9.21 -12.42
CA GLU A 6 0.97 9.58 -11.15
C GLU A 6 2.23 8.78 -10.82
N PHE A 7 2.46 7.65 -11.49
CA PHE A 7 3.58 6.76 -11.21
C PHE A 7 4.02 5.96 -12.43
N VAL A 8 5.17 5.34 -12.33
CA VAL A 8 5.68 4.36 -13.31
C VAL A 8 5.84 3.03 -12.62
N SER A 9 5.44 1.95 -13.27
CA SER A 9 5.63 0.59 -12.78
C SER A 9 6.66 -0.17 -13.62
N TYR A 10 7.45 -0.98 -12.96
CA TYR A 10 8.41 -1.88 -13.57
C TYR A 10 8.08 -3.31 -13.15
N ALA A 11 7.92 -4.20 -14.10
CA ALA A 11 7.67 -5.61 -13.85
C ALA A 11 8.74 -6.46 -14.56
N ALA A 12 9.23 -7.46 -13.87
CA ALA A 12 10.14 -8.44 -14.42
C ALA A 12 9.63 -9.85 -14.07
N PHE A 13 9.82 -10.76 -15.00
CA PHE A 13 9.38 -12.14 -14.89
C PHE A 13 10.58 -13.06 -15.06
N GLY A 14 10.77 -13.98 -14.11
CA GLY A 14 11.76 -15.02 -14.16
C GLY A 14 11.12 -16.38 -14.32
N ALA A 15 11.72 -17.25 -15.11
CA ALA A 15 11.35 -18.64 -15.20
C ALA A 15 12.05 -19.46 -14.10
N GLY A 16 11.39 -20.55 -13.68
CA GLY A 16 11.94 -21.47 -12.69
C GLY A 16 11.53 -21.18 -11.27
N LEU A 17 11.58 -22.23 -10.46
CA LEU A 17 11.18 -22.22 -9.08
C LEU A 17 12.41 -22.26 -8.18
N SER A 18 12.67 -21.18 -7.44
CA SER A 18 13.69 -21.19 -6.40
C SER A 18 13.26 -22.07 -5.22
N ALA A 19 14.19 -22.79 -4.60
CA ALA A 19 13.94 -23.53 -3.37
C ALA A 19 13.62 -22.60 -2.17
N ARG A 20 14.01 -21.33 -2.26
CA ARG A 20 13.69 -20.28 -1.28
C ARG A 20 12.88 -19.19 -1.98
N PRO A 21 11.56 -19.35 -2.11
CA PRO A 21 10.72 -18.28 -2.60
C PRO A 21 10.83 -17.10 -1.63
N PHE A 22 10.79 -15.90 -2.16
CA PHE A 22 10.84 -14.66 -1.40
C PHE A 22 12.17 -14.37 -0.64
N ASP A 23 13.26 -15.10 -0.99
CA ASP A 23 14.61 -14.73 -0.51
C ASP A 23 15.08 -13.49 -1.28
N PRO A 24 15.28 -12.34 -0.63
CA PRO A 24 15.67 -11.10 -1.31
C PRO A 24 16.98 -11.21 -2.07
N GLU A 25 17.93 -12.01 -1.60
CA GLU A 25 19.25 -12.19 -2.25
C GLU A 25 19.15 -13.00 -3.55
N LYS A 26 18.16 -13.89 -3.64
CA LYS A 26 18.00 -14.79 -4.80
C LYS A 26 16.92 -14.32 -5.78
N SER A 27 16.08 -13.42 -5.35
CA SER A 27 14.95 -12.92 -6.15
C SER A 27 15.10 -11.44 -6.55
N ALA A 28 16.27 -10.86 -6.35
CA ALA A 28 16.61 -9.52 -6.84
C ALA A 28 16.71 -9.56 -8.37
N ILE A 29 15.56 -9.45 -9.05
CA ILE A 29 15.48 -9.41 -10.51
C ILE A 29 15.98 -8.05 -11.03
N PHE A 30 15.78 -6.98 -10.27
CA PHE A 30 16.29 -5.66 -10.60
C PHE A 30 17.63 -5.43 -9.91
N PRO A 31 18.69 -5.07 -10.64
CA PRO A 31 19.99 -4.70 -10.04
C PRO A 31 19.83 -3.49 -9.10
N ALA A 32 20.62 -3.48 -8.02
CA ALA A 32 20.51 -2.43 -7.00
C ALA A 32 20.84 -1.03 -7.56
N ASP A 33 21.88 -0.93 -8.37
CA ASP A 33 22.30 0.28 -9.06
C ASP A 33 21.22 0.82 -10.01
N TRP A 34 20.50 -0.10 -10.67
CA TRP A 34 19.37 0.27 -11.52
C TRP A 34 18.20 0.83 -10.70
N LEU A 35 17.90 0.21 -9.54
CA LEU A 35 16.84 0.69 -8.66
C LEU A 35 17.17 2.05 -8.04
N GLU A 36 18.45 2.30 -7.73
CA GLU A 36 18.92 3.59 -7.24
C GLU A 36 18.83 4.69 -8.30
N ALA A 37 19.05 4.34 -9.55
CA ALA A 37 18.92 5.26 -10.68
C ALA A 37 17.47 5.49 -11.12
N ALA A 38 16.51 4.69 -10.67
CA ALA A 38 15.11 4.86 -11.02
C ALA A 38 14.56 6.19 -10.46
N PRO A 39 13.83 6.96 -11.29
CA PRO A 39 13.35 8.28 -10.88
C PRO A 39 12.25 8.17 -9.81
N GLY A 40 12.32 9.05 -8.80
CA GLY A 40 11.30 9.17 -7.77
C GLY A 40 11.49 8.23 -6.59
N ARG A 41 10.48 8.19 -5.73
CA ARG A 41 10.46 7.32 -4.54
C ARG A 41 9.72 6.03 -4.83
N ARG A 42 10.26 4.90 -4.37
CA ARG A 42 9.54 3.63 -4.41
C ARG A 42 8.28 3.70 -3.53
N ILE A 43 7.11 3.54 -4.14
CA ILE A 43 5.81 3.56 -3.46
C ILE A 43 5.44 2.15 -3.00
N ALA A 44 5.60 1.16 -3.88
CA ALA A 44 5.32 -0.24 -3.62
C ALA A 44 6.38 -1.13 -4.26
N ALA A 45 6.59 -2.29 -3.68
CA ALA A 45 7.33 -3.39 -4.28
C ALA A 45 6.59 -4.69 -3.98
N ILE A 46 6.43 -5.52 -4.99
CA ILE A 46 5.61 -6.71 -4.93
C ILE A 46 6.41 -7.88 -5.47
N MET A 47 6.37 -8.98 -4.76
CA MET A 47 6.92 -10.25 -5.21
C MET A 47 5.82 -11.29 -5.29
N ILE A 48 5.63 -11.89 -6.45
CA ILE A 48 4.59 -12.88 -6.68
C ILE A 48 5.25 -14.18 -7.13
N ARG A 49 5.04 -15.25 -6.35
CA ARG A 49 5.41 -16.60 -6.70
C ARG A 49 4.23 -17.28 -7.36
N VAL A 50 4.43 -17.84 -8.55
CA VAL A 50 3.42 -18.63 -9.25
C VAL A 50 3.91 -20.08 -9.37
N GLU A 51 3.12 -21.03 -8.88
CA GLU A 51 3.38 -22.48 -8.98
C GLU A 51 2.13 -23.21 -9.44
N GLU A 52 2.29 -24.43 -9.94
CA GLU A 52 1.15 -25.31 -10.08
C GLU A 52 0.68 -25.85 -8.73
N ILE A 53 -0.62 -26.10 -8.59
CA ILE A 53 -1.18 -26.78 -7.43
C ILE A 53 -0.53 -28.16 -7.31
N PRO A 54 0.06 -28.52 -6.16
CA PRO A 54 0.62 -29.86 -5.99
C PRO A 54 -0.45 -30.93 -6.15
N ALA A 55 -0.04 -32.13 -6.51
CA ALA A 55 -0.95 -33.28 -6.70
C ALA A 55 -1.84 -33.53 -5.45
N ASP A 56 -1.28 -33.31 -4.27
CA ASP A 56 -2.02 -33.26 -3.02
C ASP A 56 -2.16 -31.78 -2.56
N PRO A 57 -3.35 -31.16 -2.66
CA PRO A 57 -3.58 -29.79 -2.24
C PRO A 57 -3.30 -29.52 -0.75
N ALA A 58 -3.29 -30.55 0.10
CA ALA A 58 -2.96 -30.42 1.53
C ALA A 58 -1.51 -29.94 1.73
N GLN A 59 -0.63 -30.11 0.73
CA GLN A 59 0.74 -29.61 0.77
C GLN A 59 0.87 -28.10 0.60
N ILE A 60 -0.19 -27.39 0.22
CA ILE A 60 -0.17 -25.94 0.08
C ILE A 60 0.03 -25.27 1.45
N LEU A 61 -0.74 -25.67 2.46
CA LEU A 61 -0.68 -25.03 3.77
C LEU A 61 0.70 -25.12 4.46
N PRO A 62 1.38 -26.28 4.47
CA PRO A 62 2.76 -26.35 4.98
C PRO A 62 3.71 -25.39 4.28
N LYS A 63 3.67 -25.33 2.95
CA LYS A 63 4.49 -24.36 2.18
C LYS A 63 4.20 -22.92 2.58
N LEU A 64 2.93 -22.57 2.75
CA LEU A 64 2.54 -21.22 3.11
C LEU A 64 2.98 -20.85 4.53
N SER A 65 2.97 -21.79 5.46
CA SER A 65 3.46 -21.59 6.82
C SER A 65 4.98 -21.31 6.87
N ASP A 66 5.74 -21.86 5.91
CA ASP A 66 7.18 -21.60 5.80
C ASP A 66 7.46 -20.23 5.14
N TRP A 67 6.54 -19.73 4.31
CA TRP A 67 6.76 -18.53 3.50
C TRP A 67 6.18 -17.26 4.13
N PHE A 68 5.15 -17.40 4.93
CA PHE A 68 4.34 -16.29 5.46
C PHE A 68 4.16 -16.37 6.97
N VAL A 69 3.79 -15.26 7.55
CA VAL A 69 3.47 -15.18 8.97
C VAL A 69 2.06 -15.73 9.20
N ALA A 70 1.95 -16.86 9.90
CA ALA A 70 0.71 -17.64 10.04
C ALA A 70 -0.45 -16.83 10.62
N GLU A 71 -0.21 -15.95 11.59
CA GLU A 71 -1.23 -15.15 12.27
C GLU A 71 -1.95 -14.15 11.35
N SER A 72 -1.32 -13.75 10.25
CA SER A 72 -1.88 -12.80 9.28
C SER A 72 -2.10 -13.42 7.90
N LEU A 73 -1.85 -14.73 7.75
CA LEU A 73 -2.00 -15.43 6.49
C LEU A 73 -3.47 -15.48 6.05
N ALA A 74 -3.74 -14.95 4.86
CA ALA A 74 -5.01 -15.11 4.16
C ALA A 74 -4.83 -16.00 2.94
N VAL A 75 -5.73 -16.96 2.78
CA VAL A 75 -5.73 -17.92 1.67
C VAL A 75 -7.12 -17.95 1.05
N SER A 76 -7.20 -17.86 -0.27
CA SER A 76 -8.49 -17.87 -0.98
C SER A 76 -8.42 -18.62 -2.29
N TRP A 77 -9.48 -19.37 -2.60
CA TRP A 77 -9.72 -19.89 -3.92
C TRP A 77 -10.28 -18.79 -4.83
N VAL A 78 -9.81 -18.74 -6.05
CA VAL A 78 -10.25 -17.76 -7.06
C VAL A 78 -10.51 -18.42 -8.40
N LEU A 79 -11.20 -17.70 -9.29
CA LEU A 79 -11.54 -18.16 -10.65
C LEU A 79 -12.25 -19.53 -10.66
N ASP A 80 -13.31 -19.68 -9.89
CA ASP A 80 -14.08 -20.92 -9.76
C ASP A 80 -13.22 -22.12 -9.37
N GLY A 81 -12.26 -21.91 -8.49
CA GLY A 81 -11.36 -22.92 -7.98
C GLY A 81 -10.19 -23.26 -8.93
N ALA A 82 -9.94 -22.44 -9.96
CA ALA A 82 -8.79 -22.65 -10.85
C ALA A 82 -7.45 -22.25 -10.23
N ALA A 83 -7.46 -21.41 -9.18
CA ALA A 83 -6.25 -21.02 -8.49
C ALA A 83 -6.50 -20.77 -6.99
N VAL A 84 -5.42 -20.87 -6.22
CA VAL A 84 -5.33 -20.41 -4.82
C VAL A 84 -4.40 -19.23 -4.78
N ILE A 85 -4.81 -18.16 -4.12
CA ILE A 85 -3.95 -17.02 -3.79
C ILE A 85 -3.71 -16.99 -2.30
N ALA A 86 -2.51 -16.60 -1.89
CA ALA A 86 -2.13 -16.46 -0.50
C ALA A 86 -1.20 -15.27 -0.28
N GLY A 87 -1.30 -14.64 0.89
CA GLY A 87 -0.43 -13.56 1.33
C GLY A 87 -0.68 -13.23 2.78
N ASP A 88 0.31 -12.67 3.45
CA ASP A 88 0.20 -12.27 4.86
C ASP A 88 0.01 -10.75 5.03
N PHE A 89 -0.02 -10.01 3.94
CA PHE A 89 -0.16 -8.55 3.91
C PHE A 89 0.88 -7.81 4.75
N ARG A 90 2.02 -8.44 4.99
CA ARG A 90 3.18 -7.88 5.69
C ARG A 90 4.24 -7.49 4.68
N ILE A 91 4.83 -6.33 4.91
CA ILE A 91 6.01 -5.88 4.16
C ILE A 91 7.22 -6.55 4.78
N ASP A 92 8.01 -7.24 3.96
CA ASP A 92 9.22 -7.91 4.41
C ASP A 92 10.36 -6.90 4.71
N PRO A 93 11.49 -7.35 5.29
CA PRO A 93 12.63 -6.45 5.57
C PRO A 93 13.23 -5.78 4.33
N ALA A 94 13.02 -6.32 3.13
CA ALA A 94 13.44 -5.69 1.86
C ALA A 94 12.41 -4.67 1.34
N GLY A 95 11.31 -4.46 2.07
CA GLY A 95 10.26 -3.53 1.72
C GLY A 95 9.32 -4.05 0.63
N GLN A 96 9.12 -5.36 0.54
CA GLN A 96 8.30 -6.02 -0.48
C GLN A 96 7.05 -6.64 0.12
N MET A 97 5.91 -6.48 -0.56
CA MET A 97 4.70 -7.26 -0.33
C MET A 97 4.82 -8.59 -1.09
N ARG A 98 4.40 -9.69 -0.46
CA ARG A 98 4.60 -11.04 -0.99
C ARG A 98 3.26 -11.73 -1.21
N PHE A 99 3.13 -12.41 -2.37
CA PHE A 99 1.97 -13.23 -2.69
C PHE A 99 2.41 -14.57 -3.30
N ALA A 100 1.69 -15.62 -2.97
CA ALA A 100 1.78 -16.91 -3.63
C ALA A 100 0.52 -17.18 -4.44
N VAL A 101 0.68 -17.72 -5.63
CA VAL A 101 -0.40 -18.11 -6.53
C VAL A 101 -0.17 -19.54 -6.95
N PHE A 102 -1.08 -20.44 -6.59
CA PHE A 102 -1.07 -21.82 -7.02
C PHE A 102 -2.17 -22.02 -8.06
N VAL A 103 -1.81 -22.45 -9.24
CA VAL A 103 -2.73 -22.60 -10.37
C VAL A 103 -2.96 -24.07 -10.72
N ARG A 104 -4.18 -24.43 -11.08
CA ARG A 104 -4.45 -25.79 -11.58
C ARG A 104 -3.72 -26.04 -12.91
N PRO A 105 -3.21 -27.26 -13.12
CA PRO A 105 -2.72 -27.66 -14.44
C PRO A 105 -3.74 -27.34 -15.53
N GLY A 106 -3.27 -26.80 -16.64
CA GLY A 106 -4.13 -26.38 -17.75
C GLY A 106 -4.80 -25.01 -17.61
N THR A 107 -4.54 -24.27 -16.51
CA THR A 107 -4.95 -22.87 -16.43
C THR A 107 -4.16 -22.06 -17.45
N GLY A 108 -4.84 -21.49 -18.43
CA GLY A 108 -4.20 -20.76 -19.52
C GLY A 108 -3.44 -19.51 -19.05
N PRO A 109 -2.35 -19.13 -19.74
CA PRO A 109 -1.47 -18.02 -19.33
C PRO A 109 -2.20 -16.69 -19.16
N GLY A 110 -3.22 -16.41 -19.96
CA GLY A 110 -4.03 -15.20 -19.83
C GLY A 110 -4.85 -15.14 -18.53
N ARG A 111 -5.24 -16.28 -17.95
CA ARG A 111 -5.90 -16.32 -16.63
C ARG A 111 -4.89 -16.07 -15.52
N VAL A 112 -3.73 -16.71 -15.60
CA VAL A 112 -2.62 -16.49 -14.64
C VAL A 112 -2.19 -15.03 -14.66
N GLY A 113 -1.98 -14.46 -15.86
CA GLY A 113 -1.62 -13.05 -16.01
C GLY A 113 -2.63 -12.09 -15.36
N ARG A 114 -3.93 -12.36 -15.50
CA ARG A 114 -4.97 -11.55 -14.82
C ARG A 114 -4.91 -11.64 -13.29
N ILE A 115 -4.60 -12.82 -12.72
CA ILE A 115 -4.42 -12.94 -11.27
C ILE A 115 -3.25 -12.08 -10.82
N VAL A 116 -2.09 -12.22 -11.46
CA VAL A 116 -0.88 -11.46 -11.15
C VAL A 116 -1.13 -9.96 -11.27
N GLN A 117 -1.75 -9.53 -12.35
CA GLN A 117 -2.11 -8.14 -12.58
C GLN A 117 -3.03 -7.60 -11.47
N ARG A 118 -4.09 -8.32 -11.09
CA ARG A 118 -5.00 -7.91 -10.03
C ARG A 118 -4.32 -7.79 -8.67
N LEU A 119 -3.43 -8.71 -8.33
CA LEU A 119 -2.66 -8.62 -7.09
C LEU A 119 -1.73 -7.39 -7.09
N ALA A 120 -1.07 -7.13 -8.22
CA ALA A 120 -0.23 -5.95 -8.39
C ALA A 120 -1.05 -4.65 -8.30
N GLU A 121 -2.20 -4.58 -8.95
CA GLU A 121 -3.12 -3.43 -8.88
C GLU A 121 -3.59 -3.17 -7.44
N ILE A 122 -4.07 -4.21 -6.73
CA ILE A 122 -4.54 -4.09 -5.35
C ILE A 122 -3.46 -3.50 -4.46
N GLU A 123 -2.24 -4.02 -4.53
CA GLU A 123 -1.15 -3.51 -3.70
C GLU A 123 -0.73 -2.10 -4.08
N THR A 124 -0.67 -1.78 -5.36
CA THR A 124 -0.36 -0.43 -5.84
C THR A 124 -1.38 0.59 -5.31
N TYR A 125 -2.67 0.32 -5.48
CA TYR A 125 -3.72 1.23 -4.99
C TYR A 125 -3.76 1.30 -3.46
N ARG A 126 -3.50 0.18 -2.77
CA ARG A 126 -3.35 0.18 -1.31
C ARG A 126 -2.21 1.08 -0.86
N ALA A 127 -1.04 0.96 -1.48
CA ALA A 127 0.13 1.77 -1.16
C ALA A 127 -0.12 3.26 -1.44
N MET A 128 -0.74 3.59 -2.56
CA MET A 128 -1.11 4.97 -2.89
C MET A 128 -2.14 5.55 -1.89
N SER A 129 -3.14 4.77 -1.51
CA SER A 129 -4.12 5.19 -0.49
C SER A 129 -3.47 5.48 0.85
N MET A 130 -2.44 4.73 1.23
CA MET A 130 -1.70 4.95 2.47
C MET A 130 -0.88 6.25 2.46
N LEU A 131 -0.43 6.73 1.29
CA LEU A 131 0.20 8.05 1.18
C LEU A 131 -0.80 9.16 1.53
N GLY A 132 -2.01 9.10 1.01
CA GLY A 132 -3.08 10.05 1.32
C GLY A 132 -3.52 10.01 2.78
N LEU A 133 -3.53 8.83 3.41
CA LEU A 133 -3.94 8.66 4.81
C LEU A 133 -3.02 9.43 5.79
N GLY A 134 -1.72 9.43 5.55
CA GLY A 134 -0.77 10.22 6.36
C GLY A 134 -1.11 11.71 6.33
N ARG A 135 -1.33 12.23 5.13
CA ARG A 135 -1.70 13.64 4.94
C ARG A 135 -3.06 13.97 5.57
N ALA A 136 -4.06 13.10 5.39
CA ALA A 136 -5.39 13.29 5.98
C ALA A 136 -5.34 13.32 7.52
N ARG A 137 -4.53 12.46 8.13
CA ARG A 137 -4.35 12.47 9.61
C ARG A 137 -3.67 13.74 10.10
N GLU A 138 -2.65 14.21 9.42
CA GLU A 138 -1.97 15.47 9.73
C GLU A 138 -2.96 16.66 9.67
N LEU A 139 -3.73 16.74 8.57
CA LEU A 139 -4.74 17.77 8.37
C LEU A 139 -5.84 17.71 9.46
N SER A 140 -6.32 16.51 9.79
CA SER A 140 -7.30 16.33 10.86
C SER A 140 -6.77 16.80 12.21
N SER A 141 -5.52 16.52 12.53
CA SER A 141 -4.89 16.99 13.77
C SER A 141 -4.83 18.52 13.83
N ARG A 142 -4.45 19.17 12.71
CA ARG A 142 -4.40 20.62 12.61
C ARG A 142 -5.78 21.25 12.74
N LEU A 143 -6.79 20.70 12.07
CA LEU A 143 -8.18 21.17 12.16
C LEU A 143 -8.74 21.04 13.58
N ASN A 144 -8.50 19.90 14.23
CA ASN A 144 -8.93 19.69 15.61
C ASN A 144 -8.26 20.67 16.60
N ALA A 145 -7.06 21.16 16.30
CA ALA A 145 -6.41 22.18 17.12
C ALA A 145 -7.01 23.60 16.93
N LEU A 146 -7.62 23.85 15.75
CA LEU A 146 -8.26 25.14 15.46
C LEU A 146 -9.68 25.24 16.04
N GLU A 147 -10.40 24.14 16.19
CA GLU A 147 -11.77 24.10 16.66
C GLU A 147 -11.97 24.76 18.05
N PRO A 148 -11.14 24.49 19.11
CA PRO A 148 -11.26 25.17 20.41
C PRO A 148 -10.97 26.67 20.29
N ARG A 149 -10.03 27.08 19.42
CA ARG A 149 -9.72 28.50 19.22
C ARG A 149 -10.88 29.26 18.60
N LEU A 150 -11.52 28.66 17.58
CA LEU A 150 -12.73 29.20 16.96
C LEU A 150 -13.88 29.31 17.97
N THR A 151 -14.08 28.28 18.78
CA THR A 151 -15.13 28.27 19.79
C THR A 151 -14.90 29.36 20.85
N ALA A 152 -13.65 29.55 21.29
CA ALA A 152 -13.28 30.60 22.20
C ALA A 152 -13.52 32.02 21.61
N LEU A 153 -13.15 32.21 20.34
CA LEU A 153 -13.39 33.47 19.63
C LEU A 153 -14.88 33.80 19.50
N VAL A 154 -15.70 32.84 19.09
CA VAL A 154 -17.15 33.01 18.97
C VAL A 154 -17.75 33.37 20.36
N THR A 155 -17.30 32.73 21.43
CA THR A 155 -17.75 33.00 22.80
C THR A 155 -17.33 34.37 23.25
N THR A 156 -16.14 34.84 22.88
CA THR A 156 -15.65 36.19 23.20
C THR A 156 -16.42 37.26 22.43
N MET A 157 -16.75 37.02 21.17
CA MET A 157 -17.53 37.93 20.33
C MET A 157 -18.98 38.11 20.83
N THR A 158 -19.56 37.11 21.47
CA THR A 158 -20.92 37.15 22.00
C THR A 158 -21.00 37.90 23.37
N ARG A 159 -19.85 38.12 24.01
CA ARG A 159 -19.76 38.95 25.22
C ARG A 159 -19.38 40.35 24.79
N GLU A 160 -20.22 41.34 25.10
CA GLU A 160 -20.11 42.77 24.76
C GLU A 160 -18.84 43.45 25.28
N ASP A 161 -17.68 42.81 25.32
CA ASP A 161 -16.49 43.38 25.97
C ASP A 161 -15.44 43.83 24.92
N GLN A 162 -15.04 45.05 25.09
CA GLN A 162 -14.17 46.03 24.44
C GLN A 162 -12.81 45.57 23.89
N ARG A 163 -12.68 44.40 23.27
CA ARG A 163 -11.42 43.92 22.71
C ARG A 163 -11.49 43.60 21.20
N ALA A 164 -12.17 44.47 20.45
CA ALA A 164 -12.37 44.26 18.99
C ALA A 164 -11.05 44.05 18.22
N GLU A 165 -10.01 44.77 18.63
CA GLU A 165 -8.69 44.71 17.97
C GLU A 165 -7.96 43.38 18.26
N ALA A 166 -8.02 42.87 19.48
CA ALA A 166 -7.45 41.58 19.86
C ALA A 166 -8.20 40.42 19.17
N THR A 167 -9.53 40.49 19.13
CA THR A 167 -10.39 39.52 18.46
C THR A 167 -10.14 39.49 16.94
N LEU A 168 -9.96 40.64 16.31
CA LEU A 168 -9.61 40.75 14.90
C LEU A 168 -8.25 40.11 14.60
N HIS A 169 -7.24 40.36 15.43
CA HIS A 169 -5.90 39.77 15.29
C HIS A 169 -5.95 38.24 15.37
N GLU A 170 -6.74 37.70 16.27
CA GLU A 170 -6.86 36.27 16.45
C GLU A 170 -7.69 35.62 15.33
N LEU A 171 -8.72 36.29 14.80
CA LEU A 171 -9.44 35.88 13.62
C LEU A 171 -8.52 35.83 12.40
N LEU A 172 -7.68 36.81 12.19
CA LEU A 172 -6.69 36.82 11.09
C LEU A 172 -5.66 35.69 11.27
N SER A 173 -5.23 35.40 12.47
CA SER A 173 -4.34 34.28 12.78
C SER A 173 -4.98 32.94 12.42
N VAL A 174 -6.23 32.71 12.83
CA VAL A 174 -6.97 31.47 12.52
C VAL A 174 -7.22 31.36 11.01
N ALA A 175 -7.53 32.45 10.33
CA ALA A 175 -7.70 32.48 8.87
C ALA A 175 -6.40 32.08 8.14
N ALA A 176 -5.26 32.61 8.56
CA ALA A 176 -3.96 32.27 8.00
C ALA A 176 -3.60 30.78 8.24
N ASP A 177 -3.91 30.25 9.42
CA ASP A 177 -3.71 28.84 9.74
C ASP A 177 -4.60 27.94 8.86
N LEU A 178 -5.85 28.34 8.61
CA LEU A 178 -6.78 27.61 7.71
C LEU A 178 -6.29 27.64 6.25
N GLU A 179 -5.83 28.80 5.74
CA GLU A 179 -5.26 28.89 4.41
C GLU A 179 -4.04 27.96 4.26
N SER A 180 -3.19 27.86 5.27
CA SER A 180 -2.03 26.97 5.27
C SER A 180 -2.39 25.48 5.27
N VAL A 181 -3.64 25.13 5.62
CA VAL A 181 -4.15 23.76 5.57
C VAL A 181 -4.70 23.42 4.18
N ALA A 182 -5.13 24.42 3.40
CA ALA A 182 -5.74 24.25 2.08
C ALA A 182 -4.72 24.09 0.94
N VAL A 183 -3.43 24.35 1.18
CA VAL A 183 -2.31 24.19 0.21
C VAL A 183 -1.56 22.90 0.49
#